data_21b41552274c45ee2cc4dabc6a84d89a
#
_entry.id   21b41552274c45ee2cc4dabc6a84d89a
#
_cell.length_a   1.000
_cell.length_b   1.000
_cell.length_c   1.000
_cell.angle_alpha   90.00
_cell.angle_beta   90.00
_cell.angle_gamma   90.00
#
_symmetry.space_group_name_H-M   'P 1'
#
loop_
_entity.id
_entity.type
_entity.pdbx_description
1 polymer ?
#
loop_
_entity_poly.entity_id
_entity_poly.type
_entity_poly.pdbx_seq_one_letter_code
_entity_poly.pdbx_strand_id
1 'polypeptide(L)'
;MASLVIDDQEVTVSLSAAERLEALHGNVTVPRAAVVRAWVAPDGLEEVHGLKMPGTAWPGVIMVGTWRDGEVVTFAVCHGRRSALVLDLADQVYDRIVVTVENPEEAVARLT
;
A
#
# COMPACT_ATOMS: atom_id res chain seq x y z
N MET A 1 6.98 -7.13 7.80
CA MET A 1 5.71 -6.40 7.55
C MET A 1 6.00 -4.92 7.46
N ALA A 2 5.39 -4.24 6.51
CA ALA A 2 5.57 -2.81 6.35
C ALA A 2 4.98 -2.04 7.54
N SER A 3 5.49 -0.86 7.79
CA SER A 3 4.97 0.04 8.80
C SER A 3 4.66 1.40 8.19
N LEU A 4 3.83 2.18 8.90
CA LEU A 4 3.49 3.53 8.48
C LEU A 4 4.12 4.55 9.42
N VAL A 5 4.67 5.60 8.83
CA VAL A 5 5.08 6.78 9.56
C VAL A 5 4.22 7.94 9.06
N ILE A 6 3.39 8.48 9.95
CA ILE A 6 2.44 9.56 9.65
C ILE A 6 2.84 10.76 10.48
N ASP A 7 3.10 11.88 9.82
CA ASP A 7 3.31 13.17 10.49
C ASP A 7 2.40 14.23 9.88
N ASP A 8 2.58 15.49 10.23
CA ASP A 8 1.73 16.57 9.75
C ASP A 8 1.86 16.85 8.27
N GLN A 9 2.97 16.42 7.68
CA GLN A 9 3.33 16.74 6.30
C GLN A 9 3.22 15.55 5.35
N GLU A 10 3.57 14.35 5.84
CA GLU A 10 3.80 13.19 4.97
C GLU A 10 3.28 11.90 5.57
N VAL A 11 3.00 10.96 4.68
CA VAL A 11 2.74 9.55 5.02
C VAL A 11 3.79 8.71 4.31
N THR A 12 4.54 7.92 5.08
CA THR A 12 5.58 7.05 4.54
C THR A 12 5.22 5.59 4.80
N VAL A 13 5.24 4.80 3.73
CA VAL A 13 5.19 3.34 3.83
C VAL A 13 6.63 2.85 3.90
N SER A 14 7.02 2.36 5.07
CA SER A 14 8.38 1.89 5.34
C SER A 14 8.45 0.39 5.12
N LEU A 15 9.31 -0.03 4.19
CA LEU A 15 9.47 -1.42 3.79
C LEU A 15 10.63 -2.06 4.53
N SER A 16 10.49 -3.36 4.88
CA SER A 16 11.61 -4.16 5.34
C SER A 16 12.60 -4.40 4.20
N ALA A 17 13.80 -4.89 4.51
CA ALA A 17 14.81 -5.22 3.49
C ALA A 17 14.27 -6.27 2.51
N ALA A 18 13.57 -7.29 3.00
CA ALA A 18 12.96 -8.31 2.16
C ALA A 18 11.89 -7.72 1.24
N GLU A 19 11.05 -6.83 1.77
CA GLU A 19 9.99 -6.19 0.98
C GLU A 19 10.56 -5.28 -0.10
N ARG A 20 11.65 -4.57 0.17
CA ARG A 20 12.33 -3.74 -0.83
C ARG A 20 12.83 -4.59 -2.00
N LEU A 21 13.37 -5.76 -1.71
CA LEU A 21 13.83 -6.68 -2.73
C LEU A 21 12.67 -7.28 -3.50
N GLU A 22 11.60 -7.69 -2.81
CA GLU A 22 10.39 -8.27 -3.42
C GLU A 22 9.69 -7.27 -4.34
N ALA A 23 9.62 -6.01 -3.92
CA ALA A 23 8.97 -4.94 -4.69
C ALA A 23 9.87 -4.36 -5.78
N LEU A 24 11.19 -4.56 -5.69
CA LEU A 24 12.19 -3.83 -6.45
C LEU A 24 11.99 -2.31 -6.30
N HIS A 25 11.72 -1.90 -5.05
CA HIS A 25 11.37 -0.53 -4.72
C HIS A 25 11.75 -0.21 -3.27
N GLY A 26 12.05 1.06 -3.01
CA GLY A 26 12.29 1.55 -1.66
C GLY A 26 11.00 1.99 -0.96
N ASN A 27 11.15 2.71 0.14
CA ASN A 27 10.02 3.30 0.86
C ASN A 27 9.24 4.24 -0.05
N VAL A 28 7.93 4.32 0.19
CA VAL A 28 7.04 5.22 -0.55
C VAL A 28 6.56 6.32 0.40
N THR A 29 6.82 7.56 0.02
CA THR A 29 6.38 8.74 0.79
C THR A 29 5.47 9.59 -0.07
N VAL A 30 4.32 9.97 0.46
CA VAL A 30 3.38 10.87 -0.21
C VAL A 30 3.03 12.03 0.72
N PRO A 31 2.68 13.22 0.17
CA PRO A 31 2.15 14.30 1.00
C PRO A 31 0.87 13.82 1.69
N ARG A 32 0.72 14.17 2.98
CA ARG A 32 -0.51 13.80 3.70
C ARG A 32 -1.74 14.38 3.02
N ALA A 33 -1.63 15.58 2.45
CA ALA A 33 -2.71 16.23 1.73
C ALA A 33 -3.14 15.50 0.45
N ALA A 34 -2.29 14.60 -0.07
CA ALA A 34 -2.61 13.81 -1.26
C ALA A 34 -3.53 12.63 -0.96
N VAL A 35 -3.69 12.26 0.31
CA VAL A 35 -4.58 11.17 0.72
C VAL A 35 -6.01 11.68 0.68
N VAL A 36 -6.79 11.24 -0.30
CA VAL A 36 -8.19 11.66 -0.45
C VAL A 36 -9.14 10.74 0.29
N ARG A 37 -8.73 9.50 0.55
CA ARG A 37 -9.51 8.53 1.30
C ARG A 37 -8.58 7.51 1.94
N ALA A 38 -8.87 7.15 3.19
CA ALA A 38 -8.19 6.08 3.92
C ALA A 38 -9.26 5.14 4.49
N TRP A 39 -9.12 3.84 4.27
CA TRP A 39 -10.09 2.85 4.73
C TRP A 39 -9.44 1.48 4.92
N VAL A 40 -10.14 0.60 5.62
CA VAL A 40 -9.66 -0.76 5.89
C VAL A 40 -10.40 -1.74 5.00
N ALA A 41 -9.67 -2.47 4.17
CA ALA A 41 -10.21 -3.57 3.39
C ALA A 41 -10.10 -4.88 4.19
N PRO A 42 -11.12 -5.76 4.16
CA PRO A 42 -11.07 -7.03 4.90
C PRO A 42 -9.97 -7.97 4.44
N ASP A 43 -9.65 -7.95 3.15
CA ASP A 43 -8.59 -8.78 2.55
C ASP A 43 -7.80 -7.93 1.56
N GLY A 44 -6.58 -7.56 1.96
CA GLY A 44 -5.73 -6.71 1.13
C GLY A 44 -5.38 -7.32 -0.22
N LEU A 45 -5.22 -8.65 -0.28
CA LEU A 45 -4.88 -9.32 -1.54
C LEU A 45 -5.99 -9.17 -2.60
N GLU A 46 -7.25 -9.07 -2.18
CA GLU A 46 -8.38 -8.90 -3.09
C GLU A 46 -8.51 -7.46 -3.60
N GLU A 47 -7.85 -6.51 -2.95
CA GLU A 47 -7.89 -5.11 -3.37
C GLU A 47 -6.87 -4.77 -4.46
N VAL A 48 -5.97 -5.69 -4.77
CA VAL A 48 -4.90 -5.46 -5.75
C VAL A 48 -5.29 -6.11 -7.06
N HIS A 49 -5.48 -5.29 -8.11
CA HIS A 49 -5.98 -5.71 -9.40
C HIS A 49 -5.02 -5.32 -10.52
N GLY A 50 -5.12 -6.05 -11.63
CA GLY A 50 -4.44 -5.70 -12.87
C GLY A 50 -3.17 -6.49 -13.11
N LEU A 51 -2.32 -5.95 -13.97
CA LEU A 51 -1.07 -6.57 -14.36
C LEU A 51 0.04 -6.22 -13.39
N LYS A 52 0.79 -7.23 -12.98
CA LYS A 52 1.97 -7.01 -12.16
C LYS A 52 3.06 -6.34 -12.99
N MET A 53 3.54 -5.22 -12.46
CA MET A 53 4.74 -4.54 -12.91
C MET A 53 5.93 -5.13 -12.12
N PRO A 54 7.01 -4.40 -11.80
CA PRO A 54 8.02 -4.97 -10.92
C PRO A 54 7.39 -5.38 -9.58
N GLY A 55 7.68 -6.59 -9.13
CA GLY A 55 7.17 -7.05 -7.85
C GLY A 55 7.10 -8.56 -7.73
N THR A 56 6.62 -9.00 -6.58
CA THR A 56 6.49 -10.42 -6.23
C THR A 56 5.02 -10.72 -5.91
N ALA A 57 4.49 -11.78 -6.49
CA ALA A 57 3.16 -12.27 -6.21
C ALA A 57 3.18 -13.77 -6.00
N TRP A 58 2.55 -14.22 -4.92
CA TRP A 58 2.27 -15.64 -4.67
C TRP A 58 0.80 -15.73 -4.28
N PRO A 59 -0.04 -16.40 -5.08
CA PRO A 59 -1.48 -16.40 -4.84
C PRO A 59 -1.85 -16.79 -3.42
N GLY A 60 -2.66 -15.95 -2.77
CA GLY A 60 -3.13 -16.15 -1.40
C GLY A 60 -2.10 -15.91 -0.31
N VAL A 61 -0.87 -15.55 -0.65
CA VAL A 61 0.23 -15.42 0.31
C VAL A 61 0.82 -14.02 0.34
N ILE A 62 1.25 -13.48 -0.80
CA ILE A 62 1.96 -12.22 -0.85
C ILE A 62 1.74 -11.50 -2.18
N MET A 63 1.60 -10.18 -2.11
CA MET A 63 1.63 -9.28 -3.26
C MET A 63 2.42 -8.04 -2.84
N VAL A 64 3.66 -7.93 -3.31
CA VAL A 64 4.55 -6.81 -2.96
C VAL A 64 5.14 -6.23 -4.24
N GLY A 65 4.79 -4.99 -4.54
CA GLY A 65 5.25 -4.30 -5.74
C GLY A 65 4.19 -3.37 -6.32
N THR A 66 4.22 -3.22 -7.64
CA THR A 66 3.36 -2.31 -8.39
C THR A 66 2.45 -3.09 -9.33
N TRP A 67 1.17 -2.71 -9.35
CA TRP A 67 0.16 -3.27 -10.26
C TRP A 67 -0.49 -2.15 -11.06
N ARG A 68 -0.79 -2.44 -12.32
CA ARG A 68 -1.50 -1.51 -13.19
C ARG A 68 -2.79 -2.16 -13.70
N ASP A 69 -3.90 -1.47 -13.48
CA ASP A 69 -5.21 -1.86 -13.99
C ASP A 69 -5.76 -0.68 -14.80
N GLY A 70 -5.62 -0.76 -16.14
CA GLY A 70 -5.90 0.38 -16.98
C GLY A 70 -4.97 1.55 -16.65
N GLU A 71 -5.52 2.67 -16.23
CA GLU A 71 -4.77 3.85 -15.82
C GLU A 71 -4.49 3.90 -14.31
N VAL A 72 -5.08 2.98 -13.56
CA VAL A 72 -4.93 2.94 -12.10
C VAL A 72 -3.64 2.20 -11.74
N VAL A 73 -2.77 2.86 -11.01
CA VAL A 73 -1.49 2.30 -10.57
C VAL A 73 -1.56 2.12 -9.05
N THR A 74 -1.39 0.88 -8.61
CA THR A 74 -1.43 0.51 -7.19
C THR A 74 -0.07 0.04 -6.71
N PHE A 75 0.40 0.59 -5.59
CA PHE A 75 1.53 0.07 -4.86
C PHE A 75 1.02 -0.81 -3.73
N ALA A 76 1.44 -2.07 -3.71
CA ALA A 76 0.94 -3.04 -2.75
C ALA A 76 2.07 -3.62 -1.91
N VAL A 77 1.82 -3.76 -0.62
CA VAL A 77 2.69 -4.51 0.30
C VAL A 77 1.76 -5.34 1.18
N CYS A 78 1.27 -6.44 0.61
CA CYS A 78 0.25 -7.28 1.25
C CYS A 78 0.81 -8.66 1.60
N HIS A 79 0.59 -9.06 2.85
CA HIS A 79 1.03 -10.34 3.38
C HIS A 79 -0.16 -11.11 3.96
N GLY A 80 -0.49 -12.25 3.35
CA GLY A 80 -1.57 -13.11 3.80
C GLY A 80 -2.96 -12.52 3.54
N ARG A 81 -3.98 -13.33 3.75
CA ARG A 81 -5.37 -12.91 3.63
C ARG A 81 -5.81 -12.27 4.94
N ARG A 82 -5.54 -10.99 5.07
CA ARG A 82 -5.83 -10.23 6.28
C ARG A 82 -6.21 -8.80 5.91
N SER A 83 -6.82 -8.10 6.86
CA SER A 83 -7.21 -6.71 6.63
C SER A 83 -5.99 -5.84 6.32
N ALA A 84 -6.20 -4.86 5.47
CA ALA A 84 -5.16 -3.95 5.02
C ALA A 84 -5.65 -2.53 5.00
N LEU A 85 -4.73 -1.59 5.14
CA LEU A 85 -5.00 -0.19 4.92
C LEU A 85 -4.99 0.10 3.42
N VAL A 86 -6.00 0.81 2.96
CA VAL A 86 -6.09 1.31 1.59
C VAL A 86 -6.06 2.82 1.61
N LEU A 87 -5.14 3.41 0.86
CA LEU A 87 -5.04 4.85 0.67
C LEU A 87 -5.32 5.17 -0.78
N ASP A 88 -6.33 5.98 -1.04
CA ASP A 88 -6.60 6.54 -2.37
C ASP A 88 -5.94 7.90 -2.45
N LEU A 89 -5.17 8.14 -3.51
CA LEU A 89 -4.29 9.29 -3.65
C LEU A 89 -4.69 10.15 -4.86
N ALA A 90 -4.37 11.44 -4.79
CA ALA A 90 -4.54 12.38 -5.88
C ALA A 90 -3.19 12.96 -6.29
N ASP A 91 -2.96 13.08 -7.61
CA ASP A 91 -1.80 13.74 -8.20
C ASP A 91 -0.45 13.14 -7.74
N GLN A 92 -0.41 11.82 -7.62
CA GLN A 92 0.79 11.07 -7.26
C GLN A 92 1.11 10.02 -8.33
N VAL A 93 2.31 9.46 -8.25
CA VAL A 93 2.74 8.36 -9.13
C VAL A 93 1.81 7.15 -8.96
N TYR A 94 1.40 6.88 -7.73
CA TYR A 94 0.44 5.83 -7.43
C TYR A 94 -0.93 6.44 -7.18
N ASP A 95 -1.98 5.79 -7.68
CA ASP A 95 -3.37 6.17 -7.42
C ASP A 95 -3.87 5.56 -6.13
N ARG A 96 -3.29 4.43 -5.75
CA ARG A 96 -3.69 3.69 -4.55
C ARG A 96 -2.49 2.99 -3.92
N ILE A 97 -2.52 2.93 -2.59
CA ILE A 97 -1.59 2.10 -1.81
C ILE A 97 -2.42 1.12 -1.00
N VAL A 98 -2.07 -0.16 -1.07
CA VAL A 98 -2.69 -1.22 -0.26
C VAL A 98 -1.58 -1.85 0.57
N VAL A 99 -1.68 -1.76 1.89
CA VAL A 99 -0.60 -2.22 2.76
C VAL A 99 -1.15 -2.96 3.98
N THR A 100 -0.61 -4.15 4.23
CA THR A 100 -0.84 -4.89 5.46
C THR A 100 0.00 -4.28 6.56
N VAL A 101 -0.66 -3.72 7.56
CA VAL A 101 -0.01 -3.12 8.74
C VAL A 101 -0.63 -3.71 10.00
N GLU A 102 0.05 -3.52 11.13
CA GLU A 102 -0.36 -4.14 12.39
C GLU A 102 -1.71 -3.60 12.90
N ASN A 103 -1.97 -2.31 12.71
CA ASN A 103 -3.22 -1.67 13.18
C ASN A 103 -3.77 -0.71 12.13
N PRO A 104 -4.45 -1.23 11.08
CA PRO A 104 -4.94 -0.38 10.01
C PRO A 104 -6.05 0.59 10.47
N GLU A 105 -6.86 0.23 11.46
CA GLU A 105 -7.92 1.08 11.98
C GLU A 105 -7.35 2.34 12.64
N GLU A 106 -6.27 2.21 13.38
CA GLU A 106 -5.58 3.36 13.98
C GLU A 106 -5.04 4.30 12.91
N ALA A 107 -4.47 3.74 11.84
CA ALA A 107 -3.96 4.53 10.73
C ALA A 107 -5.08 5.34 10.06
N VAL A 108 -6.23 4.73 9.83
CA VAL A 108 -7.40 5.43 9.29
C VAL A 108 -7.81 6.57 10.21
N ALA A 109 -7.89 6.32 11.52
CA ALA A 109 -8.26 7.36 12.49
C ALA A 109 -7.30 8.54 12.48
N ARG A 110 -6.00 8.29 12.28
CA ARG A 110 -4.98 9.35 12.21
C ARG A 110 -5.04 10.15 10.91
N LEU A 111 -5.58 9.56 9.84
CA LEU A 111 -5.63 10.17 8.51
C LEU A 111 -6.99 10.81 8.18
N THR A 112 -7.94 10.64 9.04
CA THR A 112 -9.30 11.23 8.90
C THR A 112 -9.66 12.22 10.04
#